data_81a3e49a6f140c52f7137d09b740f592
#
_entry.id   81a3e49a6f140c52f7137d09b740f592
#
_cell.length_a   1.000
_cell.length_b   1.000
_cell.length_c   1.000
_cell.angle_alpha   90.00
_cell.angle_beta   90.00
_cell.angle_gamma   90.00
#
_symmetry.space_group_name_H-M   'P 1'
#
loop_
_entity.id
_entity.type
_entity.pdbx_description
1 polymer ?
#
loop_
_entity_poly.entity_id
_entity_poly.type
_entity_poly.pdbx_seq_one_letter_code
_entity_poly.pdbx_strand_id
1 'polypeptide(L)'
;MSSAANHERYMRMAIDLACSEIDRTEGRPFGAVIVNDGKVLGSGANRAILDNDPTAHAEIVAIRDACRKLQSHRLDGSVMYSSCEPCPMCLSAMYWAGIKELYFGCSSQIADHYGFGDRLLHDELCKAPESRQVKSVQLLEQEAVRAFEAWVKAGGTADSVTDWK
;
A
#
# COMPACT_ATOMS: atom_id res chain seq x y z
N MET A 1 -2.09 28.89 -4.22
CA MET A 1 -2.01 28.44 -2.80
C MET A 1 -0.60 27.93 -2.59
N SER A 2 0.00 28.10 -1.39
CA SER A 2 1.37 27.60 -1.13
C SER A 2 1.38 26.06 -1.20
N SER A 3 2.53 25.46 -1.53
CA SER A 3 2.71 23.99 -1.56
C SER A 3 2.24 23.35 -0.24
N ALA A 4 2.57 23.94 0.90
CA ALA A 4 2.17 23.45 2.22
C ALA A 4 0.63 23.38 2.42
N ALA A 5 -0.10 24.42 1.98
CA ALA A 5 -1.57 24.43 2.10
C ALA A 5 -2.24 23.32 1.28
N ASN A 6 -1.62 22.90 0.16
CA ASN A 6 -2.11 21.77 -0.64
C ASN A 6 -1.87 20.44 0.06
N HIS A 7 -0.70 20.22 0.69
CA HIS A 7 -0.41 19.00 1.43
C HIS A 7 -1.37 18.82 2.61
N GLU A 8 -1.61 19.87 3.39
CA GLU A 8 -2.58 19.83 4.48
C GLU A 8 -4.01 19.48 3.99
N ARG A 9 -4.42 20.03 2.85
CA ARG A 9 -5.74 19.73 2.27
C ARG A 9 -5.90 18.24 1.99
N TYR A 10 -4.93 17.60 1.31
CA TYR A 10 -5.00 16.19 0.98
C TYR A 10 -4.87 15.29 2.21
N MET A 11 -4.07 15.70 3.20
CA MET A 11 -4.01 15.02 4.48
C MET A 11 -5.35 15.05 5.21
N ARG A 12 -6.05 16.21 5.24
CA ARG A 12 -7.41 16.29 5.80
C ARG A 12 -8.38 15.35 5.08
N MET A 13 -8.30 15.26 3.76
CA MET A 13 -9.13 14.29 3.01
C MET A 13 -8.87 12.84 3.44
N ALA A 14 -7.63 12.44 3.66
CA ALA A 14 -7.30 11.11 4.15
C ALA A 14 -7.84 10.88 5.58
N ILE A 15 -7.73 11.89 6.45
CA ILE A 15 -8.26 11.85 7.82
C ILE A 15 -9.79 11.77 7.80
N ASP A 16 -10.46 12.57 6.96
CA ASP A 16 -11.92 12.56 6.84
C ASP A 16 -12.44 11.20 6.35
N LEU A 17 -11.73 10.55 5.42
CA LEU A 17 -12.02 9.18 5.00
C LEU A 17 -11.89 8.18 6.17
N ALA A 18 -10.84 8.30 6.98
CA ALA A 18 -10.64 7.47 8.15
C ALA A 18 -11.79 7.65 9.16
N CYS A 19 -12.21 8.90 9.40
CA CYS A 19 -13.29 9.23 10.31
C CYS A 19 -14.67 8.76 9.81
N SER A 20 -14.91 8.79 8.50
CA SER A 20 -16.19 8.38 7.92
C SER A 20 -16.51 6.89 8.08
N GLU A 21 -15.51 6.05 8.35
CA GLU A 21 -15.69 4.61 8.54
C GLU A 21 -15.95 4.22 10.00
N ILE A 22 -15.79 5.15 10.96
CA ILE A 22 -15.94 4.87 12.41
C ILE A 22 -17.39 4.50 12.77
N ASP A 23 -18.37 5.10 12.11
CA ASP A 23 -19.81 4.85 12.37
C ASP A 23 -20.27 3.49 11.82
N ARG A 24 -19.43 2.79 11.09
CA ARG A 24 -19.69 1.43 10.61
C ARG A 24 -19.16 0.44 11.64
N THR A 25 -19.98 -0.51 12.05
CA THR A 25 -19.65 -1.51 13.10
C THR A 25 -18.38 -2.31 12.84
N GLU A 26 -17.86 -2.32 11.61
CA GLU A 26 -16.68 -3.04 11.17
C GLU A 26 -15.63 -2.13 10.53
N GLY A 27 -15.82 -0.81 10.59
CA GLY A 27 -14.89 0.18 10.05
C GLY A 27 -13.64 0.31 10.91
N ARG A 28 -12.47 0.43 10.25
CA ARG A 28 -11.21 0.75 10.91
C ARG A 28 -10.78 2.17 10.54
N PRO A 29 -10.16 2.93 11.49
CA PRO A 29 -9.91 4.36 11.33
C PRO A 29 -8.69 4.66 10.44
N PHE A 30 -8.70 4.18 9.21
CA PHE A 30 -7.63 4.41 8.24
C PHE A 30 -8.19 4.89 6.90
N GLY A 31 -7.58 5.94 6.36
CA GLY A 31 -7.93 6.52 5.07
C GLY A 31 -6.69 6.94 4.30
N ALA A 32 -6.73 6.84 2.97
CA ALA A 32 -5.64 7.23 2.10
C ALA A 32 -6.12 7.91 0.82
N VAL A 33 -5.31 8.83 0.30
CA VAL A 33 -5.57 9.57 -0.94
C VAL A 33 -4.29 9.60 -1.78
N ILE A 34 -4.43 9.35 -3.08
CA ILE A 34 -3.33 9.44 -4.06
C ILE A 34 -3.56 10.63 -4.95
N VAL A 35 -2.54 11.47 -5.09
CA VAL A 35 -2.60 12.73 -5.84
C VAL A 35 -1.46 12.79 -6.86
N ASN A 36 -1.74 13.25 -8.06
CA ASN A 36 -0.75 13.61 -9.06
C ASN A 36 -1.15 14.92 -9.73
N ASP A 37 -0.20 15.87 -9.88
CA ASP A 37 -0.42 17.18 -10.46
C ASP A 37 -1.65 17.92 -9.90
N GLY A 38 -1.83 17.84 -8.58
CA GLY A 38 -2.94 18.49 -7.88
C GLY A 38 -4.31 17.84 -8.04
N LYS A 39 -4.40 16.69 -8.73
CA LYS A 39 -5.63 15.93 -8.94
C LYS A 39 -5.63 14.67 -8.08
N VAL A 40 -6.75 14.38 -7.43
CA VAL A 40 -6.97 13.11 -6.73
C VAL A 40 -7.22 12.02 -7.77
N LEU A 41 -6.30 11.06 -7.84
CA LEU A 41 -6.39 9.90 -8.72
C LEU A 41 -7.15 8.75 -8.09
N GLY A 42 -6.94 8.52 -6.79
CA GLY A 42 -7.59 7.46 -6.05
C GLY A 42 -7.73 7.79 -4.58
N SER A 43 -8.68 7.15 -3.93
CA SER A 43 -8.90 7.27 -2.51
C SER A 43 -9.41 5.95 -1.94
N GLY A 44 -9.19 5.73 -0.66
CA GLY A 44 -9.63 4.52 0.02
C GLY A 44 -9.71 4.68 1.52
N ALA A 45 -10.65 3.97 2.11
CA ALA A 45 -10.71 3.67 3.53
C ALA A 45 -10.43 2.19 3.74
N ASN A 46 -10.07 1.79 4.96
CA ASN A 46 -9.83 0.38 5.29
C ASN A 46 -11.12 -0.44 5.14
N ARG A 47 -11.04 -1.55 4.41
CA ARG A 47 -12.15 -2.45 4.11
C ARG A 47 -11.86 -3.91 4.48
N ALA A 48 -10.79 -4.17 5.23
CA ALA A 48 -10.31 -5.53 5.47
C ALA A 48 -11.41 -6.46 6.06
N ILE A 49 -12.20 -5.97 7.00
CA ILE A 49 -13.29 -6.73 7.59
C ILE A 49 -14.50 -6.78 6.65
N LEU A 50 -14.89 -5.65 6.08
CA LEU A 50 -16.06 -5.53 5.20
C LEU A 50 -15.96 -6.44 3.95
N ASP A 51 -14.76 -6.52 3.38
CA ASP A 51 -14.52 -7.28 2.14
C ASP A 51 -13.98 -8.70 2.42
N ASN A 52 -13.77 -9.09 3.71
CA ASN A 52 -13.06 -10.32 4.10
C ASN A 52 -11.71 -10.45 3.38
N ASP A 53 -11.02 -9.32 3.17
CA ASP A 53 -9.73 -9.22 2.50
C ASP A 53 -8.70 -8.60 3.44
N PRO A 54 -7.78 -9.38 4.05
CA PRO A 54 -6.78 -8.85 4.98
C PRO A 54 -5.83 -7.85 4.31
N THR A 55 -5.80 -7.77 2.99
CA THR A 55 -4.98 -6.83 2.25
C THR A 55 -5.68 -5.51 1.95
N ALA A 56 -6.98 -5.38 2.17
CA ALA A 56 -7.78 -4.19 1.85
C ALA A 56 -7.57 -3.04 2.86
N HIS A 57 -6.30 -2.70 3.15
CA HIS A 57 -5.94 -1.49 3.87
C HIS A 57 -6.25 -0.25 3.04
N ALA A 58 -6.40 0.91 3.67
CA ALA A 58 -6.79 2.15 3.02
C ALA A 58 -5.88 2.51 1.82
N GLU A 59 -4.57 2.36 2.00
CA GLU A 59 -3.56 2.62 0.97
C GLU A 59 -3.70 1.65 -0.22
N ILE A 60 -3.94 0.36 0.06
CA ILE A 60 -4.15 -0.65 -0.99
C ILE A 60 -5.44 -0.35 -1.76
N VAL A 61 -6.51 0.03 -1.07
CA VAL A 61 -7.78 0.42 -1.70
C VAL A 61 -7.57 1.66 -2.57
N ALA A 62 -6.83 2.67 -2.09
CA ALA A 62 -6.51 3.87 -2.86
C ALA A 62 -5.66 3.57 -4.11
N ILE A 63 -4.64 2.69 -3.98
CA ILE A 63 -3.81 2.24 -5.11
C ILE A 63 -4.69 1.54 -6.16
N ARG A 64 -5.52 0.58 -5.74
CA ARG A 64 -6.44 -0.15 -6.64
C ARG A 64 -7.42 0.79 -7.34
N ASP A 65 -7.95 1.79 -6.63
CA ASP A 65 -8.86 2.79 -7.21
C ASP A 65 -8.15 3.64 -8.26
N ALA A 66 -6.96 4.18 -7.96
CA ALA A 66 -6.15 4.95 -8.89
C ALA A 66 -5.76 4.14 -10.13
N CYS A 67 -5.23 2.93 -9.93
CA CYS A 67 -4.81 2.05 -11.03
C CYS A 67 -5.98 1.70 -11.97
N ARG A 68 -7.17 1.43 -11.40
CA ARG A 68 -8.37 1.13 -12.17
C ARG A 68 -8.82 2.34 -13.02
N LYS A 69 -8.83 3.54 -12.45
CA LYS A 69 -9.19 4.77 -13.16
C LYS A 69 -8.21 5.12 -14.27
N LEU A 70 -6.91 4.91 -14.03
CA LEU A 70 -5.87 5.21 -15.01
C LEU A 70 -5.62 4.07 -16.00
N GLN A 71 -6.20 2.89 -15.80
CA GLN A 71 -5.91 1.67 -16.57
C GLN A 71 -4.40 1.38 -16.64
N SER A 72 -3.70 1.60 -15.51
CA SER A 72 -2.26 1.43 -15.34
C SER A 72 -1.95 0.83 -13.97
N HIS A 73 -0.99 -0.07 -13.88
CA HIS A 73 -0.45 -0.55 -12.61
C HIS A 73 0.64 0.38 -12.05
N ARG A 74 1.07 1.40 -12.83
CA ARG A 74 2.06 2.40 -12.43
C ARG A 74 1.39 3.73 -12.11
N LEU A 75 1.83 4.34 -11.01
CA LEU A 75 1.37 5.63 -10.48
C LEU A 75 2.56 6.59 -10.31
N ASP A 76 3.52 6.53 -11.23
CA ASP A 76 4.75 7.34 -11.18
C ASP A 76 4.43 8.83 -11.06
N GLY A 77 5.20 9.55 -10.26
CA GLY A 77 4.99 10.98 -9.98
C GLY A 77 3.83 11.28 -9.05
N SER A 78 3.14 10.25 -8.55
CA SER A 78 2.07 10.44 -7.57
C SER A 78 2.60 10.54 -6.15
N VAL A 79 1.83 11.20 -5.30
CA VAL A 79 2.05 11.38 -3.87
C VAL A 79 0.92 10.66 -3.11
N MET A 80 1.27 9.90 -2.09
CA MET A 80 0.30 9.31 -1.18
C MET A 80 0.18 10.15 0.10
N TYR A 81 -1.07 10.35 0.52
CA TYR A 81 -1.43 10.90 1.83
C TYR A 81 -2.17 9.82 2.59
N SER A 82 -1.64 9.39 3.72
CA SER A 82 -2.25 8.36 4.58
C SER A 82 -2.53 8.93 5.96
N SER A 83 -3.70 8.64 6.52
CA SER A 83 -4.06 9.08 7.87
C SER A 83 -3.14 8.51 8.95
N CYS A 84 -2.48 7.38 8.65
CA CYS A 84 -1.50 6.72 9.49
C CYS A 84 -0.29 6.28 8.66
N GLU A 85 0.86 6.13 9.33
CA GLU A 85 2.07 5.56 8.74
C GLU A 85 1.78 4.18 8.14
N PRO A 86 2.09 3.94 6.85
CA PRO A 86 1.80 2.68 6.20
C PRO A 86 2.57 1.50 6.79
N CYS A 87 1.88 0.39 6.99
CA CYS A 87 2.51 -0.87 7.38
C CYS A 87 3.44 -1.40 6.26
N PRO A 88 4.30 -2.40 6.54
CA PRO A 88 5.22 -2.95 5.53
C PRO A 88 4.54 -3.44 4.25
N MET A 89 3.33 -4.01 4.32
CA MET A 89 2.56 -4.43 3.15
C MET A 89 2.20 -3.23 2.26
N CYS A 90 1.67 -2.15 2.86
CA CYS A 90 1.25 -0.96 2.14
C CYS A 90 2.45 -0.21 1.56
N LEU A 91 3.54 -0.10 2.32
CA LEU A 91 4.79 0.49 1.84
C LEU A 91 5.34 -0.29 0.64
N SER A 92 5.37 -1.63 0.70
CA SER A 92 5.78 -2.47 -0.43
C SER A 92 4.90 -2.26 -1.66
N ALA A 93 3.57 -2.10 -1.48
CA ALA A 93 2.66 -1.82 -2.58
C ALA A 93 2.92 -0.45 -3.23
N MET A 94 3.34 0.57 -2.45
CA MET A 94 3.75 1.86 -3.01
C MET A 94 4.98 1.71 -3.91
N TYR A 95 5.97 0.90 -3.50
CA TYR A 95 7.13 0.58 -4.35
C TYR A 95 6.69 -0.06 -5.66
N TRP A 96 5.84 -1.08 -5.62
CA TRP A 96 5.31 -1.71 -6.84
C TRP A 96 4.56 -0.74 -7.74
N ALA A 97 3.78 0.16 -7.16
CA ALA A 97 3.04 1.19 -7.90
C ALA A 97 3.91 2.36 -8.41
N GLY A 98 5.17 2.49 -7.98
CA GLY A 98 6.06 3.59 -8.36
C GLY A 98 5.80 4.90 -7.62
N ILE A 99 5.07 4.88 -6.50
CA ILE A 99 4.82 6.06 -5.65
C ILE A 99 6.06 6.33 -4.80
N LYS A 100 6.69 7.49 -4.97
CA LYS A 100 7.97 7.87 -4.32
C LYS A 100 7.83 8.87 -3.20
N GLU A 101 6.65 9.44 -3.00
CA GLU A 101 6.42 10.49 -1.99
C GLU A 101 5.22 10.13 -1.12
N LEU A 102 5.40 10.22 0.19
CA LEU A 102 4.43 9.87 1.20
C LEU A 102 4.36 10.96 2.27
N TYR A 103 3.13 11.37 2.58
CA TYR A 103 2.81 12.11 3.78
C TYR A 103 1.88 11.27 4.64
N PHE A 104 2.16 11.18 5.94
CA PHE A 104 1.28 10.47 6.88
C PHE A 104 1.00 11.33 8.12
N GLY A 105 -0.18 11.08 8.72
CA GLY A 105 -0.63 11.83 9.88
C GLY A 105 -0.15 11.23 11.19
N CYS A 106 -0.69 10.07 11.56
CA CYS A 106 -0.39 9.36 12.79
C CYS A 106 0.82 8.44 12.60
N SER A 107 1.72 8.35 13.58
CA SER A 107 2.82 7.37 13.51
C SER A 107 2.34 5.95 13.84
N SER A 108 3.11 4.94 13.42
CA SER A 108 2.88 3.53 13.76
C SER A 108 2.89 3.30 15.27
N GLN A 109 3.71 4.04 16.03
CA GLN A 109 3.75 3.98 17.49
C GLN A 109 2.44 4.45 18.15
N ILE A 110 1.82 5.51 17.60
CA ILE A 110 0.51 5.97 18.08
C ILE A 110 -0.57 4.95 17.72
N ALA A 111 -0.54 4.38 16.51
CA ALA A 111 -1.47 3.33 16.09
C ALA A 111 -1.37 2.09 17.00
N ASP A 112 -0.15 1.69 17.38
CA ASP A 112 0.09 0.58 18.32
C ASP A 112 -0.58 0.83 19.69
N HIS A 113 -0.52 2.06 20.21
CA HIS A 113 -1.19 2.44 21.45
C HIS A 113 -2.71 2.18 21.40
N TYR A 114 -3.32 2.32 20.22
CA TYR A 114 -4.75 2.04 20.00
C TYR A 114 -5.04 0.60 19.54
N GLY A 115 -4.05 -0.31 19.61
CA GLY A 115 -4.21 -1.73 19.29
C GLY A 115 -4.03 -2.08 17.80
N PHE A 116 -3.50 -1.17 16.99
CA PHE A 116 -3.21 -1.38 15.56
C PHE A 116 -1.71 -1.55 15.28
N GLY A 117 -1.00 -2.22 16.20
CA GLY A 117 0.45 -2.42 16.06
C GLY A 117 0.82 -3.37 14.92
N ASP A 118 1.85 -2.98 14.17
CA ASP A 118 2.42 -3.76 13.06
C ASP A 118 3.91 -4.12 13.27
N ARG A 119 4.43 -3.87 14.47
CA ARG A 119 5.84 -4.10 14.83
C ARG A 119 6.28 -5.54 14.54
N LEU A 120 5.41 -6.52 14.79
CA LEU A 120 5.70 -7.92 14.46
C LEU A 120 6.08 -8.09 12.99
N LEU A 121 5.38 -7.40 12.08
CA LEU A 121 5.65 -7.50 10.65
C LEU A 121 7.03 -6.92 10.29
N HIS A 122 7.38 -5.76 10.87
CA HIS A 122 8.71 -5.17 10.69
C HIS A 122 9.81 -6.12 11.17
N ASP A 123 9.66 -6.69 12.36
CA ASP A 123 10.64 -7.61 12.96
C ASP A 123 10.76 -8.90 12.12
N GLU A 124 9.65 -9.47 11.67
CA GLU A 124 9.64 -10.70 10.85
C GLU A 124 10.31 -10.51 9.48
N LEU A 125 10.07 -9.37 8.83
CA LEU A 125 10.68 -9.09 7.53
C LEU A 125 12.19 -8.86 7.60
N CYS A 126 12.71 -8.43 8.75
CA CYS A 126 14.16 -8.29 8.97
C CYS A 126 14.87 -9.63 9.26
N LYS A 127 14.12 -10.71 9.57
CA LYS A 127 14.70 -12.02 9.82
C LYS A 127 15.06 -12.75 8.54
N ALA A 128 16.06 -13.62 8.62
CA ALA A 128 16.31 -14.62 7.58
C ALA A 128 15.08 -15.53 7.40
N PRO A 129 14.76 -15.98 6.17
CA PRO A 129 13.52 -16.71 5.87
C PRO A 129 13.29 -17.92 6.78
N GLU A 130 14.33 -18.66 7.13
CA GLU A 130 14.31 -19.85 8.00
C GLU A 130 13.99 -19.52 9.46
N SER A 131 14.16 -18.27 9.88
CA SER A 131 13.90 -17.79 11.23
C SER A 131 12.53 -17.13 11.41
N ARG A 132 11.74 -17.02 10.33
CA ARG A 132 10.41 -16.42 10.35
C ARG A 132 9.36 -17.36 10.93
N GLN A 133 8.30 -16.82 11.49
CA GLN A 133 7.17 -17.61 11.98
C GLN A 133 6.43 -18.30 10.82
N VAL A 134 6.37 -17.67 9.66
CA VAL A 134 5.86 -18.29 8.43
C VAL A 134 6.93 -19.22 7.88
N LYS A 135 6.71 -20.53 8.00
CA LYS A 135 7.61 -21.54 7.45
C LYS A 135 7.58 -21.52 5.93
N SER A 136 8.76 -21.40 5.33
CA SER A 136 8.93 -21.43 3.88
C SER A 136 9.72 -22.67 3.47
N VAL A 137 9.18 -23.43 2.54
CA VAL A 137 9.84 -24.63 1.98
C VAL A 137 9.80 -24.52 0.46
N GLN A 138 10.97 -24.60 -0.19
CA GLN A 138 11.07 -24.62 -1.64
C GLN A 138 10.73 -26.02 -2.17
N LEU A 139 9.80 -26.09 -3.12
CA LEU A 139 9.41 -27.34 -3.77
C LEU A 139 9.32 -27.15 -5.28
N LEU A 140 9.70 -28.17 -6.03
CA LEU A 140 9.55 -28.25 -7.50
C LEU A 140 10.13 -27.06 -8.27
N GLU A 141 11.29 -26.56 -7.86
CA GLU A 141 11.95 -25.41 -8.48
C GLU A 141 12.09 -25.53 -10.00
N GLN A 142 12.59 -26.68 -10.45
CA GLN A 142 12.78 -26.97 -11.89
C GLN A 142 11.47 -26.89 -12.70
N GLU A 143 10.36 -27.33 -12.12
CA GLU A 143 9.05 -27.23 -12.77
C GLU A 143 8.52 -25.80 -12.72
N ALA A 144 8.74 -25.07 -11.62
CA ALA A 144 8.32 -23.67 -11.46
C ALA A 144 9.01 -22.73 -12.47
N VAL A 145 10.27 -22.99 -12.79
CA VAL A 145 11.05 -22.21 -13.79
C VAL A 145 10.36 -22.20 -15.16
N ARG A 146 9.65 -23.27 -15.54
CA ARG A 146 8.95 -23.37 -16.83
C ARG A 146 7.96 -22.23 -17.09
N ALA A 147 7.38 -21.65 -16.04
CA ALA A 147 6.49 -20.50 -16.19
C ALA A 147 7.23 -19.25 -16.68
N PHE A 148 8.41 -18.99 -16.14
CA PHE A 148 9.28 -17.89 -16.56
C PHE A 148 9.80 -18.09 -17.98
N GLU A 149 10.23 -19.31 -18.33
CA GLU A 149 10.69 -19.66 -19.68
C GLU A 149 9.58 -19.46 -20.72
N ALA A 150 8.36 -19.92 -20.41
CA ALA A 150 7.20 -19.73 -21.29
C ALA A 150 6.86 -18.24 -21.47
N TRP A 151 6.92 -17.46 -20.39
CA TRP A 151 6.67 -16.02 -20.43
C TRP A 151 7.72 -15.28 -21.29
N VAL A 152 9.01 -15.57 -21.10
CA VAL A 152 10.10 -15.00 -21.93
C VAL A 152 9.93 -15.40 -23.39
N LYS A 153 9.60 -16.67 -23.67
CA LYS A 153 9.35 -17.17 -25.04
C LYS A 153 8.15 -16.46 -25.70
N ALA A 154 7.17 -16.03 -24.91
CA ALA A 154 6.02 -15.26 -25.38
C ALA A 154 6.35 -13.76 -25.58
N GLY A 155 7.59 -13.32 -25.39
CA GLY A 155 8.02 -11.93 -25.53
C GLY A 155 7.79 -11.06 -24.29
N GLY A 156 7.60 -11.68 -23.14
CA GLY A 156 7.46 -10.97 -21.87
C GLY A 156 8.71 -10.17 -21.50
N THR A 157 8.51 -8.95 -21.00
CA THR A 157 9.55 -8.07 -20.45
C THR A 157 9.18 -7.68 -19.03
N ALA A 158 10.08 -7.85 -18.07
CA ALA A 158 9.80 -7.58 -16.66
C ALA A 158 9.88 -6.08 -16.34
N ASP A 159 8.84 -5.58 -15.64
CA ASP A 159 8.93 -4.34 -14.90
C ASP A 159 9.56 -4.65 -13.55
N SER A 160 10.76 -4.17 -13.31
CA SER A 160 11.46 -4.43 -12.05
C SER A 160 11.33 -3.26 -11.10
N VAL A 161 11.03 -3.55 -9.81
CA VAL A 161 11.15 -2.54 -8.74
C VAL A 161 12.58 -2.04 -8.55
N THR A 162 13.56 -2.69 -9.19
CA THR A 162 14.98 -2.25 -9.20
C THR A 162 15.22 -1.01 -10.07
N ASP A 163 14.28 -0.63 -10.94
CA ASP A 163 14.37 0.58 -11.78
C ASP A 163 14.05 1.89 -11.01
N TRP A 164 14.04 1.81 -9.71
CA TRP A 164 13.99 2.97 -8.81
C TRP A 164 15.33 3.72 -8.86
N LYS A 165 15.45 4.66 -9.81
CA LYS A 165 16.55 5.62 -9.91
C LYS A 165 16.12 7.00 -9.40
#